data_233bd3d6523189c6c3e5a8a51a8d8b65
#
_entry.id   233bd3d6523189c6c3e5a8a51a8d8b65
#
_cell.length_a   1.000
_cell.length_b   1.000
_cell.length_c   1.000
_cell.angle_alpha   90.00
_cell.angle_beta   90.00
_cell.angle_gamma   90.00
#
_symmetry.space_group_name_H-M   'P 1'
#
loop_
_entity.id
_entity.type
_entity.pdbx_description
1 polymer ?
#
loop_
_entity_poly.entity_id
_entity_poly.type
_entity_poly.pdbx_seq_one_letter_code
_entity_poly.pdbx_strand_id
1 'polypeptide(L)'
;AKQIIEAELGRPADEAFSGIEGSPIAAASLGQVYRARLRTDPEQEVAVKVQRPDMIKQVALDMHVLRSNGGLLRLAGYVGDVEGLVDDWGVGFVNELNYQEEARNSAQFMQEIAKTPLADSVFAPEVVLEASGKRVLTTKWIHGERLEKSSADDITGLCSIAMNTYLTMMLETGTMHCDPHPGNLLRTPEGKLCILDWGLVTTVNPDLQLTLIEHVAHLTASDYAKVPGDLVKLGFVPEGAEATVINNGVVDFLTYTY
;
A
#
# COMPACT_ATOMS: atom_id res chain seq x y z
N ALA A 1 20.76 0.66 -12.27
CA ALA A 1 20.35 -0.47 -11.42
C ALA A 1 21.57 -1.21 -10.88
N LYS A 2 22.46 -1.74 -11.74
CA LYS A 2 23.60 -2.61 -11.33
C LYS A 2 24.44 -2.00 -10.20
N GLN A 3 24.86 -0.75 -10.29
CA GLN A 3 25.64 -0.06 -9.24
C GLN A 3 24.91 0.04 -7.90
N ILE A 4 23.58 0.19 -7.92
CA ILE A 4 22.79 0.25 -6.68
C ILE A 4 22.71 -1.14 -6.05
N ILE A 5 22.50 -2.18 -6.86
CA ILE A 5 22.49 -3.57 -6.40
C ILE A 5 23.83 -3.91 -5.73
N GLU A 6 24.95 -3.62 -6.40
CA GLU A 6 26.28 -3.89 -5.88
C GLU A 6 26.58 -3.14 -4.57
N ALA A 7 26.16 -1.87 -4.50
CA ALA A 7 26.33 -1.06 -3.29
C ALA A 7 25.47 -1.55 -2.11
N GLU A 8 24.26 -2.06 -2.38
CA GLU A 8 23.38 -2.60 -1.34
C GLU A 8 23.77 -3.98 -0.87
N LEU A 9 24.18 -4.86 -1.79
CA LEU A 9 24.51 -6.24 -1.48
C LEU A 9 25.96 -6.44 -1.04
N GLY A 10 26.84 -5.43 -1.24
CA GLY A 10 28.26 -5.51 -0.90
C GLY A 10 29.05 -6.51 -1.73
N ARG A 11 28.50 -6.94 -2.88
CA ARG A 11 29.08 -7.90 -3.81
C ARG A 11 28.69 -7.59 -5.25
N PRO A 12 29.43 -8.05 -6.26
CA PRO A 12 29.05 -7.88 -7.65
C PRO A 12 27.63 -8.41 -7.92
N ALA A 13 26.87 -7.70 -8.77
CA ALA A 13 25.51 -8.11 -9.11
C ALA A 13 25.46 -9.50 -9.76
N ASP A 14 26.50 -9.85 -10.54
CA ASP A 14 26.59 -11.13 -11.23
C ASP A 14 26.88 -12.31 -10.27
N GLU A 15 27.28 -12.04 -9.01
CA GLU A 15 27.39 -13.05 -7.95
C GLU A 15 26.05 -13.30 -7.25
N ALA A 16 25.16 -12.31 -7.24
CA ALA A 16 23.83 -12.45 -6.67
C ALA A 16 22.82 -13.01 -7.69
N PHE A 17 22.90 -12.53 -8.92
CA PHE A 17 21.94 -12.85 -9.96
C PHE A 17 22.60 -13.35 -11.25
N SER A 18 21.92 -14.24 -11.94
CA SER A 18 22.20 -14.58 -13.34
C SER A 18 21.12 -14.02 -14.23
N GLY A 19 21.52 -13.40 -15.35
CA GLY A 19 20.59 -12.96 -16.40
C GLY A 19 19.66 -11.81 -15.97
N ILE A 20 20.18 -10.82 -15.23
CA ILE A 20 19.41 -9.56 -15.09
C ILE A 20 19.18 -8.99 -16.47
N GLU A 21 17.91 -8.86 -16.85
CA GLU A 21 17.55 -8.27 -18.15
C GLU A 21 18.04 -6.82 -18.22
N GLY A 22 18.56 -6.43 -19.39
CA GLY A 22 19.18 -5.11 -19.59
C GLY A 22 18.20 -3.93 -19.51
N SER A 23 16.88 -4.21 -19.63
CA SER A 23 15.80 -3.24 -19.51
C SER A 23 14.82 -3.64 -18.39
N PRO A 24 14.27 -2.68 -17.66
CA PRO A 24 13.24 -2.98 -16.67
C PRO A 24 11.98 -3.52 -17.35
N ILE A 25 11.36 -4.50 -16.72
CA ILE A 25 10.08 -5.08 -17.16
C ILE A 25 8.89 -4.22 -16.72
N ALA A 26 9.06 -3.43 -15.66
CA ALA A 26 8.07 -2.49 -15.16
C ALA A 26 8.74 -1.28 -14.50
N ALA A 27 8.04 -0.14 -14.55
CA ALA A 27 8.35 1.01 -13.75
C ALA A 27 7.50 0.97 -12.48
N ALA A 28 8.13 1.12 -11.32
CA ALA A 28 7.47 1.41 -10.06
C ALA A 28 7.52 2.92 -9.81
N SER A 29 6.72 3.44 -8.86
CA SER A 29 6.69 4.86 -8.50
C SER A 29 8.11 5.40 -8.24
N LEU A 30 8.85 4.76 -7.37
CA LEU A 30 10.17 5.16 -6.90
C LEU A 30 11.31 4.28 -7.43
N GLY A 31 11.01 3.31 -8.30
CA GLY A 31 11.98 2.31 -8.73
C GLY A 31 11.74 1.73 -10.12
N GLN A 32 12.47 0.68 -10.39
CA GLN A 32 12.36 -0.14 -11.60
C GLN A 32 12.42 -1.61 -11.21
N VAL A 33 11.62 -2.44 -11.86
CA VAL A 33 11.58 -3.88 -11.61
C VAL A 33 12.25 -4.61 -12.76
N TYR A 34 13.16 -5.49 -12.43
CA TYR A 34 13.89 -6.35 -13.36
C TYR A 34 13.53 -7.82 -13.10
N ARG A 35 13.55 -8.64 -14.14
CA ARG A 35 13.48 -10.09 -13.99
C ARG A 35 14.90 -10.64 -13.98
N ALA A 36 15.18 -11.56 -13.08
CA ALA A 36 16.48 -12.23 -12.95
C ALA A 36 16.29 -13.65 -12.44
N ARG A 37 17.40 -14.36 -12.27
CA ARG A 37 17.46 -15.64 -11.55
C ARG A 37 18.49 -15.55 -10.44
N LEU A 38 18.25 -16.23 -9.33
CA LEU A 38 19.23 -16.30 -8.26
C LEU A 38 20.47 -17.08 -8.71
N ARG A 39 21.65 -16.62 -8.29
CA ARG A 39 22.89 -17.36 -8.59
C ARG A 39 23.01 -18.61 -7.75
N THR A 40 22.45 -18.58 -6.54
CA THR A 40 22.40 -19.70 -5.58
C THR A 40 21.39 -20.77 -5.98
N ASP A 41 20.35 -20.38 -6.74
CA ASP A 41 19.33 -21.27 -7.29
C ASP A 41 18.92 -20.80 -8.70
N PRO A 42 19.60 -21.28 -9.74
CA PRO A 42 19.36 -20.84 -11.12
C PRO A 42 17.96 -21.16 -11.68
N GLU A 43 17.23 -22.08 -11.07
CA GLU A 43 15.84 -22.37 -11.44
C GLU A 43 14.87 -21.35 -10.83
N GLN A 44 15.26 -20.67 -9.73
CA GLN A 44 14.43 -19.70 -9.09
C GLN A 44 14.47 -18.36 -9.84
N GLU A 45 13.38 -18.04 -10.52
CA GLU A 45 13.16 -16.72 -11.08
C GLU A 45 12.76 -15.74 -9.99
N VAL A 46 13.23 -14.48 -10.10
CA VAL A 46 12.97 -13.42 -9.13
C VAL A 46 12.64 -12.10 -9.82
N ALA A 47 11.84 -11.30 -9.15
CA ALA A 47 11.65 -9.88 -9.43
C ALA A 47 12.62 -9.08 -8.55
N VAL A 48 13.40 -8.20 -9.15
CA VAL A 48 14.36 -7.34 -8.47
C VAL A 48 13.90 -5.90 -8.64
N LYS A 49 13.27 -5.35 -7.59
CA LYS A 49 12.85 -3.95 -7.50
C LYS A 49 14.04 -3.11 -7.03
N VAL A 50 14.51 -2.20 -7.89
CA VAL A 50 15.68 -1.36 -7.64
C VAL A 50 15.26 0.08 -7.62
N GLN A 51 15.59 0.80 -6.55
CA GLN A 51 15.29 2.21 -6.41
C GLN A 51 16.01 3.05 -7.48
N ARG A 52 15.37 4.12 -7.95
CA ARG A 52 16.04 5.08 -8.83
C ARG A 52 17.12 5.85 -8.06
N PRO A 53 18.22 6.24 -8.71
CA PRO A 53 19.24 7.06 -8.06
C PRO A 53 18.65 8.41 -7.62
N ASP A 54 19.20 8.97 -6.54
CA ASP A 54 18.90 10.30 -6.00
C ASP A 54 17.43 10.56 -5.59
N MET A 55 16.59 9.53 -5.49
CA MET A 55 15.17 9.69 -5.14
C MET A 55 14.96 10.42 -3.81
N ILE A 56 15.76 10.13 -2.79
CA ILE A 56 15.67 10.84 -1.49
C ILE A 56 15.87 12.36 -1.67
N LYS A 57 16.85 12.76 -2.49
CA LYS A 57 17.11 14.19 -2.76
C LYS A 57 15.97 14.83 -3.53
N GLN A 58 15.40 14.11 -4.49
CA GLN A 58 14.30 14.59 -5.31
C GLN A 58 13.03 14.75 -4.46
N VAL A 59 12.67 13.77 -3.67
CA VAL A 59 11.54 13.85 -2.73
C VAL A 59 11.74 14.98 -1.71
N ALA A 60 12.94 15.11 -1.13
CA ALA A 60 13.24 16.18 -0.19
C ALA A 60 13.11 17.59 -0.83
N LEU A 61 13.52 17.73 -2.09
CA LEU A 61 13.38 19.00 -2.84
C LEU A 61 11.90 19.29 -3.12
N ASP A 62 11.13 18.29 -3.57
CA ASP A 62 9.72 18.45 -3.89
C ASP A 62 8.92 18.82 -2.63
N MET A 63 9.18 18.15 -1.49
CA MET A 63 8.57 18.49 -0.20
C MET A 63 8.95 19.89 0.27
N HIS A 64 10.21 20.29 0.10
CA HIS A 64 10.66 21.64 0.45
C HIS A 64 9.94 22.71 -0.41
N VAL A 65 9.79 22.48 -1.69
CA VAL A 65 9.06 23.38 -2.59
C VAL A 65 7.58 23.46 -2.19
N LEU A 66 6.91 22.34 -1.95
CA LEU A 66 5.51 22.32 -1.51
C LEU A 66 5.33 23.07 -0.19
N ARG A 67 6.15 22.78 0.82
CA ARG A 67 6.11 23.43 2.12
C ARG A 67 6.34 24.94 2.03
N SER A 68 7.33 25.36 1.24
CA SER A 68 7.66 26.79 1.07
C SER A 68 6.56 27.59 0.38
N ASN A 69 5.71 26.94 -0.41
CA ASN A 69 4.59 27.57 -1.12
C ASN A 69 3.24 27.41 -0.37
N GLY A 70 3.21 26.80 0.81
CA GLY A 70 1.99 26.65 1.62
C GLY A 70 1.28 27.97 1.93
N GLY A 71 2.05 29.04 2.15
CA GLY A 71 1.51 30.39 2.34
C GLY A 71 0.76 30.95 1.12
N LEU A 72 1.17 30.61 -0.09
CA LEU A 72 0.46 30.98 -1.33
C LEU A 72 -0.88 30.27 -1.47
N LEU A 73 -0.96 29.02 -1.05
CA LEU A 73 -2.20 28.23 -1.05
C LEU A 73 -3.21 28.81 -0.05
N ARG A 74 -2.76 29.28 1.11
CA ARG A 74 -3.62 30.01 2.08
C ARG A 74 -4.15 31.32 1.51
N LEU A 75 -3.31 32.09 0.77
CA LEU A 75 -3.75 33.29 0.08
C LEU A 75 -4.77 33.00 -1.04
N ALA A 76 -4.72 31.80 -1.64
CA ALA A 76 -5.69 31.34 -2.63
C ALA A 76 -6.99 30.79 -2.00
N GLY A 77 -7.15 30.87 -0.68
CA GLY A 77 -8.38 30.49 0.05
C GLY A 77 -8.39 29.04 0.54
N TYR A 78 -7.25 28.34 0.50
CA TYR A 78 -7.16 27.00 1.08
C TYR A 78 -7.13 27.08 2.61
N VAL A 79 -8.16 26.54 3.25
CA VAL A 79 -8.33 26.54 4.72
C VAL A 79 -7.86 25.19 5.26
N GLY A 80 -6.57 25.02 5.53
CA GLY A 80 -6.02 23.78 6.09
C GLY A 80 -4.56 23.97 6.50
N ASP A 81 -4.07 23.07 7.35
CA ASP A 81 -2.65 22.97 7.71
C ASP A 81 -1.86 22.30 6.58
N VAL A 82 -1.51 23.08 5.56
CA VAL A 82 -0.73 22.60 4.41
C VAL A 82 0.66 22.14 4.83
N GLU A 83 1.26 22.80 5.82
CA GLU A 83 2.61 22.48 6.29
C GLU A 83 2.62 21.14 7.02
N GLY A 84 1.65 20.90 7.93
CA GLY A 84 1.49 19.61 8.60
C GLY A 84 1.20 18.47 7.60
N LEU A 85 0.33 18.71 6.62
CA LEU A 85 0.02 17.72 5.58
C LEU A 85 1.25 17.36 4.73
N VAL A 86 2.07 18.36 4.36
CA VAL A 86 3.31 18.11 3.61
C VAL A 86 4.34 17.38 4.46
N ASP A 87 4.42 17.66 5.77
CA ASP A 87 5.32 16.96 6.67
C ASP A 87 4.91 15.48 6.83
N ASP A 88 3.62 15.19 6.98
CA ASP A 88 3.08 13.82 7.05
C ASP A 88 3.32 13.05 5.75
N TRP A 89 3.09 13.68 4.60
CA TRP A 89 3.42 13.08 3.30
C TRP A 89 4.92 12.83 3.14
N GLY A 90 5.75 13.77 3.59
CA GLY A 90 7.21 13.62 3.57
C GLY A 90 7.68 12.40 4.32
N VAL A 91 7.12 12.14 5.51
CA VAL A 91 7.40 10.93 6.29
C VAL A 91 6.95 9.68 5.54
N GLY A 92 5.75 9.67 4.96
CA GLY A 92 5.24 8.57 4.16
C GLY A 92 6.15 8.22 2.98
N PHE A 93 6.57 9.21 2.19
CA PHE A 93 7.49 9.01 1.07
C PHE A 93 8.88 8.53 1.49
N VAL A 94 9.40 9.00 2.62
CA VAL A 94 10.70 8.51 3.13
C VAL A 94 10.60 7.05 3.57
N ASN A 95 9.48 6.64 4.17
CA ASN A 95 9.24 5.25 4.53
C ASN A 95 9.12 4.35 3.29
N GLU A 96 8.43 4.80 2.24
CA GLU A 96 8.31 4.08 0.96
C GLU A 96 9.68 3.89 0.26
N LEU A 97 10.66 4.74 0.56
CA LEU A 97 12.05 4.59 0.08
C LEU A 97 12.84 3.51 0.84
N ASN A 98 12.27 2.86 1.84
CA ASN A 98 12.92 1.79 2.58
C ASN A 98 12.32 0.42 2.23
N TYR A 99 12.89 -0.27 1.25
CA TYR A 99 12.40 -1.59 0.83
C TYR A 99 12.53 -2.68 1.90
N GLN A 100 13.28 -2.46 2.96
CA GLN A 100 13.27 -3.37 4.11
C GLN A 100 11.94 -3.29 4.87
N GLU A 101 11.29 -2.12 4.90
CA GLU A 101 9.94 -2.00 5.46
C GLU A 101 8.91 -2.73 4.56
N GLU A 102 9.01 -2.58 3.24
CA GLU A 102 8.16 -3.31 2.31
C GLU A 102 8.29 -4.83 2.50
N ALA A 103 9.52 -5.33 2.70
CA ALA A 103 9.77 -6.73 3.03
C ALA A 103 9.15 -7.16 4.36
N ARG A 104 9.21 -6.32 5.40
CA ARG A 104 8.58 -6.60 6.71
C ARG A 104 7.06 -6.61 6.60
N ASN A 105 6.48 -5.62 5.92
CA ASN A 105 5.04 -5.49 5.73
C ASN A 105 4.46 -6.72 5.03
N SER A 106 5.10 -7.19 3.94
CA SER A 106 4.66 -8.39 3.24
C SER A 106 4.75 -9.64 4.11
N ALA A 107 5.83 -9.78 4.88
CA ALA A 107 6.00 -10.90 5.80
C ALA A 107 4.98 -10.87 6.95
N GLN A 108 4.68 -9.69 7.49
CA GLN A 108 3.65 -9.51 8.51
C GLN A 108 2.27 -9.89 7.95
N PHE A 109 1.90 -9.39 6.79
CA PHE A 109 0.66 -9.77 6.13
C PHE A 109 0.54 -11.29 5.98
N MET A 110 1.59 -11.97 5.51
CA MET A 110 1.57 -13.42 5.37
C MET A 110 1.36 -14.16 6.69
N GLN A 111 1.93 -13.67 7.80
CA GLN A 111 1.73 -14.24 9.12
C GLN A 111 0.31 -14.03 9.66
N GLU A 112 -0.29 -12.89 9.35
CA GLU A 112 -1.64 -12.53 9.77
C GLU A 112 -2.69 -13.27 8.95
N ILE A 113 -2.57 -13.24 7.62
CA ILE A 113 -3.54 -13.88 6.73
C ILE A 113 -3.57 -15.41 6.89
N ALA A 114 -2.45 -16.02 7.26
CA ALA A 114 -2.35 -17.47 7.55
C ALA A 114 -3.28 -17.93 8.70
N LYS A 115 -3.76 -17.01 9.53
CA LYS A 115 -4.68 -17.28 10.64
C LYS A 115 -6.15 -17.10 10.27
N THR A 116 -6.44 -16.73 9.03
CA THR A 116 -7.78 -16.42 8.53
C THR A 116 -8.25 -17.46 7.51
N PRO A 117 -9.54 -17.51 7.20
CA PRO A 117 -10.06 -18.39 6.14
C PRO A 117 -9.51 -18.07 4.73
N LEU A 118 -8.79 -16.94 4.57
CA LEU A 118 -8.23 -16.51 3.28
C LEU A 118 -6.82 -17.07 3.03
N ALA A 119 -6.22 -17.81 3.98
CA ALA A 119 -4.85 -18.31 3.95
C ALA A 119 -4.46 -19.00 2.63
N ASP A 120 -5.38 -19.78 2.05
CA ASP A 120 -5.14 -20.52 0.81
C ASP A 120 -5.50 -19.75 -0.46
N SER A 121 -6.13 -18.58 -0.33
CA SER A 121 -6.71 -17.83 -1.45
C SER A 121 -5.89 -16.60 -1.83
N VAL A 122 -5.17 -16.00 -0.87
CA VAL A 122 -4.39 -14.78 -1.10
C VAL A 122 -3.00 -14.88 -0.47
N PHE A 123 -2.02 -14.25 -1.11
CA PHE A 123 -0.64 -14.23 -0.63
C PHE A 123 0.14 -13.02 -1.15
N ALA A 124 1.29 -12.76 -0.54
CA ALA A 124 2.33 -11.85 -1.03
C ALA A 124 3.54 -12.64 -1.55
N PRO A 125 4.31 -12.12 -2.53
CA PRO A 125 5.52 -12.79 -2.99
C PRO A 125 6.54 -12.96 -1.85
N GLU A 126 7.16 -14.13 -1.77
CA GLU A 126 8.20 -14.40 -0.79
C GLU A 126 9.44 -13.54 -1.07
N VAL A 127 9.95 -12.88 -0.03
CA VAL A 127 11.15 -12.04 -0.11
C VAL A 127 12.42 -12.88 0.04
N VAL A 128 13.38 -12.64 -0.85
CA VAL A 128 14.72 -13.23 -0.81
C VAL A 128 15.64 -12.29 -0.04
N LEU A 129 15.75 -12.49 1.27
CA LEU A 129 16.44 -11.56 2.17
C LEU A 129 17.92 -11.39 1.86
N GLU A 130 18.64 -12.49 1.47
CA GLU A 130 20.06 -12.45 1.13
C GLU A 130 20.39 -11.68 -0.16
N ALA A 131 19.35 -11.37 -0.96
CA ALA A 131 19.44 -10.58 -2.18
C ALA A 131 18.62 -9.28 -2.09
N SER A 132 18.31 -8.84 -0.86
CA SER A 132 17.53 -7.62 -0.59
C SER A 132 18.29 -6.69 0.35
N GLY A 133 17.99 -5.39 0.28
CA GLY A 133 18.54 -4.36 1.10
C GLY A 133 17.62 -3.14 1.17
N LYS A 134 18.13 -2.01 1.59
CA LYS A 134 17.33 -0.79 1.76
C LYS A 134 16.80 -0.24 0.43
N ARG A 135 17.56 -0.37 -0.66
CA ARG A 135 17.25 0.17 -1.99
C ARG A 135 17.04 -0.93 -3.05
N VAL A 136 17.07 -2.20 -2.64
CA VAL A 136 16.85 -3.35 -3.52
C VAL A 136 15.94 -4.33 -2.81
N LEU A 137 14.79 -4.66 -3.40
CA LEU A 137 13.89 -5.70 -2.93
C LEU A 137 13.85 -6.83 -3.96
N THR A 138 14.20 -8.01 -3.52
CA THR A 138 14.14 -9.22 -4.34
C THR A 138 13.04 -10.14 -3.83
N THR A 139 12.11 -10.49 -4.69
CA THR A 139 11.02 -11.41 -4.38
C THR A 139 11.00 -12.57 -5.37
N LYS A 140 10.45 -13.72 -4.98
CA LYS A 140 10.19 -14.80 -5.92
C LYS A 140 9.27 -14.29 -7.04
N TRP A 141 9.57 -14.70 -8.26
CA TRP A 141 8.75 -14.36 -9.43
C TRP A 141 7.41 -15.09 -9.36
N ILE A 142 6.34 -14.33 -9.52
CA ILE A 142 4.99 -14.91 -9.56
C ILE A 142 4.51 -14.93 -11.01
N HIS A 143 4.23 -16.13 -11.49
CA HIS A 143 3.57 -16.31 -12.78
C HIS A 143 2.09 -16.00 -12.61
N GLY A 144 1.60 -15.07 -13.42
CA GLY A 144 0.21 -14.64 -13.34
C GLY A 144 -0.07 -13.46 -14.27
N GLU A 145 -1.29 -13.06 -14.34
CA GLU A 145 -1.74 -11.89 -15.08
C GLU A 145 -2.36 -10.86 -14.14
N ARG A 146 -2.26 -9.58 -14.50
CA ARG A 146 -2.91 -8.52 -13.72
C ARG A 146 -4.41 -8.75 -13.72
N LEU A 147 -5.04 -8.66 -12.55
CA LEU A 147 -6.46 -8.91 -12.39
C LEU A 147 -7.31 -8.05 -13.32
N GLU A 148 -6.93 -6.77 -13.50
CA GLU A 148 -7.60 -5.82 -14.40
C GLU A 148 -7.56 -6.19 -15.90
N LYS A 149 -6.62 -7.08 -16.29
CA LYS A 149 -6.42 -7.51 -17.69
C LYS A 149 -6.91 -8.93 -17.94
N SER A 150 -7.27 -9.64 -16.89
CA SER A 150 -7.74 -11.01 -17.01
C SER A 150 -9.16 -11.05 -17.55
N SER A 151 -9.45 -12.04 -18.37
CA SER A 151 -10.79 -12.36 -18.87
C SER A 151 -11.26 -13.75 -18.40
N ALA A 152 -10.62 -14.29 -17.38
CA ALA A 152 -10.94 -15.61 -16.84
C ALA A 152 -12.30 -15.60 -16.09
N ASP A 153 -12.97 -16.74 -16.06
CA ASP A 153 -14.31 -16.88 -15.47
C ASP A 153 -14.32 -16.71 -13.94
N ASP A 154 -13.16 -16.82 -13.28
CA ASP A 154 -13.01 -16.74 -11.83
C ASP A 154 -12.76 -15.30 -11.29
N ILE A 155 -12.71 -14.28 -12.17
CA ILE A 155 -12.41 -12.88 -11.78
C ILE A 155 -13.37 -12.37 -10.71
N THR A 156 -14.67 -12.63 -10.83
CA THR A 156 -15.66 -12.19 -9.84
C THR A 156 -15.36 -12.77 -8.45
N GLY A 157 -14.96 -14.04 -8.40
CA GLY A 157 -14.52 -14.69 -7.16
C GLY A 157 -13.26 -14.05 -6.58
N LEU A 158 -12.26 -13.75 -7.44
CA LEU A 158 -11.02 -13.08 -7.02
C LEU A 158 -11.24 -11.64 -6.56
N CYS A 159 -12.16 -10.91 -7.18
CA CYS A 159 -12.56 -9.58 -6.68
C CYS A 159 -13.20 -9.68 -5.28
N SER A 160 -14.02 -10.70 -5.04
CA SER A 160 -14.59 -10.95 -3.71
C SER A 160 -13.50 -11.32 -2.69
N ILE A 161 -12.53 -12.14 -3.08
CA ILE A 161 -11.35 -12.45 -2.25
C ILE A 161 -10.55 -11.18 -1.94
N ALA A 162 -10.28 -10.34 -2.95
CA ALA A 162 -9.60 -9.06 -2.74
C ALA A 162 -10.35 -8.18 -1.73
N MET A 163 -11.65 -7.97 -1.94
CA MET A 163 -12.48 -7.18 -1.03
C MET A 163 -12.45 -7.74 0.40
N ASN A 164 -12.67 -9.04 0.56
CA ASN A 164 -12.62 -9.69 1.88
C ASN A 164 -11.24 -9.55 2.52
N THR A 165 -10.14 -9.64 1.74
CA THR A 165 -8.79 -9.45 2.24
C THR A 165 -8.59 -8.03 2.79
N TYR A 166 -9.01 -7.00 2.07
CA TYR A 166 -8.91 -5.62 2.54
C TYR A 166 -9.79 -5.36 3.77
N LEU A 167 -10.99 -5.93 3.81
CA LEU A 167 -11.86 -5.85 5.00
C LEU A 167 -11.23 -6.57 6.20
N THR A 168 -10.65 -7.74 6.01
CA THR A 168 -9.93 -8.47 7.09
C THR A 168 -8.73 -7.67 7.58
N MET A 169 -7.93 -7.08 6.68
CA MET A 169 -6.83 -6.19 7.07
C MET A 169 -7.32 -5.01 7.91
N MET A 170 -8.39 -4.37 7.50
CA MET A 170 -8.92 -3.18 8.17
C MET A 170 -9.60 -3.50 9.52
N LEU A 171 -10.41 -4.56 9.59
CA LEU A 171 -11.32 -4.81 10.71
C LEU A 171 -10.83 -5.89 11.67
N GLU A 172 -9.90 -6.76 11.26
CA GLU A 172 -9.45 -7.89 12.09
C GLU A 172 -7.97 -7.82 12.42
N THR A 173 -7.08 -7.77 11.41
CA THR A 173 -5.63 -7.83 11.64
C THR A 173 -5.02 -6.47 12.00
N GLY A 174 -5.59 -5.39 11.51
CA GLY A 174 -5.13 -4.03 11.76
C GLY A 174 -3.91 -3.61 10.92
N THR A 175 -3.37 -4.50 10.10
CA THR A 175 -2.29 -4.16 9.14
C THR A 175 -2.93 -3.86 7.79
N MET A 176 -3.14 -2.57 7.52
CA MET A 176 -3.88 -2.12 6.34
C MET A 176 -2.96 -1.73 5.20
N HIS A 177 -3.12 -2.41 4.06
CA HIS A 177 -2.50 -2.01 2.80
C HIS A 177 -3.25 -0.80 2.22
N CYS A 178 -2.56 0.32 2.05
CA CYS A 178 -3.17 1.61 1.71
C CYS A 178 -3.17 1.94 0.21
N ASP A 179 -2.67 1.03 -0.64
CA ASP A 179 -2.67 1.20 -2.10
C ASP A 179 -3.38 0.04 -2.82
N PRO A 180 -4.73 -0.06 -2.78
CA PRO A 180 -5.50 -1.11 -3.42
C PRO A 180 -5.58 -0.94 -4.96
N HIS A 181 -4.46 -0.59 -5.60
CA HIS A 181 -4.43 -0.38 -7.03
C HIS A 181 -4.55 -1.72 -7.78
N PRO A 182 -5.42 -1.86 -8.79
CA PRO A 182 -5.59 -3.11 -9.52
C PRO A 182 -4.31 -3.61 -10.18
N GLY A 183 -3.36 -2.72 -10.50
CA GLY A 183 -2.03 -3.07 -11.01
C GLY A 183 -1.16 -3.84 -10.03
N ASN A 184 -1.50 -3.83 -8.73
CA ASN A 184 -0.80 -4.58 -7.68
C ASN A 184 -1.44 -5.94 -7.41
N LEU A 185 -2.52 -6.30 -8.12
CA LEU A 185 -3.25 -7.55 -7.94
C LEU A 185 -2.98 -8.48 -9.12
N LEU A 186 -2.40 -9.66 -8.84
CA LEU A 186 -2.21 -10.71 -9.83
C LEU A 186 -3.12 -11.89 -9.58
N ARG A 187 -3.71 -12.39 -10.67
CA ARG A 187 -4.34 -13.71 -10.73
C ARG A 187 -3.29 -14.75 -11.09
N THR A 188 -3.10 -15.77 -10.28
CA THR A 188 -2.21 -16.90 -10.61
C THR A 188 -2.93 -17.97 -11.45
N PRO A 189 -2.20 -18.85 -12.15
CA PRO A 189 -2.79 -19.97 -12.87
C PRO A 189 -3.64 -20.91 -11.98
N GLU A 190 -3.30 -21.00 -10.69
CA GLU A 190 -4.00 -21.81 -9.69
C GLU A 190 -5.27 -21.14 -9.16
N GLY A 191 -5.63 -19.94 -9.66
CA GLY A 191 -6.79 -19.18 -9.23
C GLY A 191 -6.63 -18.51 -7.86
N LYS A 192 -5.38 -18.22 -7.45
CA LYS A 192 -5.09 -17.45 -6.23
C LYS A 192 -4.83 -15.99 -6.54
N LEU A 193 -5.07 -15.14 -5.55
CA LEU A 193 -4.77 -13.72 -5.60
C LEU A 193 -3.38 -13.46 -5.01
N CYS A 194 -2.52 -12.77 -5.74
CA CYS A 194 -1.25 -12.26 -5.22
C CYS A 194 -1.29 -10.74 -5.14
N ILE A 195 -0.91 -10.18 -4.00
CA ILE A 195 -0.76 -8.72 -3.79
C ILE A 195 0.73 -8.39 -3.81
N LEU A 196 1.14 -7.51 -4.75
CA LEU A 196 2.55 -7.33 -5.12
C LEU A 196 3.31 -6.27 -4.33
N ASP A 197 2.74 -5.10 -4.12
CA ASP A 197 3.45 -3.92 -3.58
C ASP A 197 3.01 -3.68 -2.13
N TRP A 198 3.95 -3.71 -1.19
CA TRP A 198 3.73 -3.54 0.25
C TRP A 198 4.44 -2.30 0.81
N GLY A 199 4.75 -1.34 -0.07
CA GLY A 199 5.45 -0.10 0.30
C GLY A 199 4.60 0.83 1.15
N LEU A 200 3.28 0.84 0.96
CA LEU A 200 2.36 1.72 1.66
C LEU A 200 1.43 0.91 2.57
N VAL A 201 1.83 0.77 3.82
CA VAL A 201 1.06 0.04 4.85
C VAL A 201 0.92 0.93 6.09
N THR A 202 -0.24 0.91 6.71
CA THR A 202 -0.50 1.57 8.00
C THR A 202 -1.08 0.59 9.01
N THR A 203 -1.04 0.99 10.29
CA THR A 203 -1.66 0.22 11.36
C THR A 203 -2.96 0.88 11.79
N VAL A 204 -4.04 0.10 11.75
CA VAL A 204 -5.35 0.48 12.30
C VAL A 204 -5.43 -0.09 13.71
N ASN A 205 -5.42 0.77 14.71
CA ASN A 205 -5.48 0.33 16.11
C ASN A 205 -6.87 -0.25 16.46
N PRO A 206 -6.98 -1.08 17.52
CA PRO A 206 -8.24 -1.73 17.87
C PRO A 206 -9.41 -0.77 18.16
N ASP A 207 -9.14 0.40 18.73
CA ASP A 207 -10.19 1.38 19.01
C ASP A 207 -10.75 1.96 17.71
N LEU A 208 -9.88 2.22 16.74
CA LEU A 208 -10.30 2.68 15.41
C LEU A 208 -11.06 1.60 14.65
N GLN A 209 -10.62 0.33 14.75
CA GLN A 209 -11.35 -0.81 14.17
C GLN A 209 -12.77 -0.91 14.72
N LEU A 210 -12.91 -0.83 16.05
CA LEU A 210 -14.20 -0.86 16.71
C LEU A 210 -15.09 0.32 16.27
N THR A 211 -14.52 1.52 16.21
CA THR A 211 -15.24 2.72 15.75
C THR A 211 -15.71 2.60 14.30
N LEU A 212 -14.90 2.00 13.42
CA LEU A 212 -15.30 1.71 12.03
C LEU A 212 -16.48 0.74 11.97
N ILE A 213 -16.45 -0.33 12.79
CA ILE A 213 -17.54 -1.30 12.88
C ILE A 213 -18.82 -0.63 13.39
N GLU A 214 -18.72 0.19 14.46
CA GLU A 214 -19.86 0.97 14.99
C GLU A 214 -20.42 1.90 13.93
N HIS A 215 -19.58 2.62 13.20
CA HIS A 215 -20.01 3.52 12.13
C HIS A 215 -20.79 2.79 11.04
N VAL A 216 -20.29 1.65 10.57
CA VAL A 216 -20.99 0.83 9.57
C VAL A 216 -22.32 0.31 10.13
N ALA A 217 -22.37 -0.09 11.41
CA ALA A 217 -23.60 -0.52 12.07
C ALA A 217 -24.64 0.63 12.15
N HIS A 218 -24.22 1.86 12.48
CA HIS A 218 -25.10 3.03 12.48
C HIS A 218 -25.66 3.35 11.08
N LEU A 219 -24.80 3.31 10.05
CA LEU A 219 -25.24 3.49 8.66
C LEU A 219 -26.26 2.41 8.22
N THR A 220 -25.97 1.14 8.53
CA THR A 220 -26.84 0.02 8.16
C THR A 220 -28.19 0.06 8.89
N ALA A 221 -28.19 0.51 10.14
CA ALA A 221 -29.39 0.69 10.95
C ALA A 221 -30.15 2.00 10.62
N SER A 222 -29.66 2.82 9.67
CA SER A 222 -30.19 4.16 9.37
C SER A 222 -30.18 5.12 10.59
N ASP A 223 -29.27 4.89 11.56
CA ASP A 223 -29.10 5.74 12.74
C ASP A 223 -28.15 6.91 12.41
N TYR A 224 -28.55 7.72 11.44
CA TYR A 224 -27.71 8.80 10.89
C TYR A 224 -27.41 9.91 11.90
N ALA A 225 -28.18 10.01 12.98
CA ALA A 225 -27.91 10.98 14.05
C ALA A 225 -26.56 10.74 14.75
N LYS A 226 -26.02 9.53 14.70
CA LYS A 226 -24.71 9.18 15.28
C LYS A 226 -23.52 9.42 14.35
N VAL A 227 -23.77 9.52 13.05
CA VAL A 227 -22.72 9.67 12.03
C VAL A 227 -21.76 10.84 12.31
N PRO A 228 -22.21 12.05 12.69
CA PRO A 228 -21.29 13.16 12.99
C PRO A 228 -20.32 12.83 14.11
N GLY A 229 -20.79 12.19 15.18
CA GLY A 229 -19.94 11.76 16.29
C GLY A 229 -18.95 10.64 15.89
N ASP A 230 -19.39 9.73 15.03
CA ASP A 230 -18.51 8.68 14.50
C ASP A 230 -17.39 9.28 13.64
N LEU A 231 -17.70 10.28 12.78
CA LEU A 231 -16.71 10.96 11.94
C LEU A 231 -15.64 11.70 12.77
N VAL A 232 -16.01 12.23 13.94
CA VAL A 232 -15.06 12.82 14.88
C VAL A 232 -14.16 11.74 15.48
N LYS A 233 -14.74 10.65 16.00
CA LYS A 233 -13.98 9.53 16.56
C LYS A 233 -13.02 8.90 15.51
N LEU A 234 -13.43 8.86 14.25
CA LEU A 234 -12.62 8.38 13.12
C LEU A 234 -11.54 9.40 12.68
N GLY A 235 -11.54 10.61 13.21
CA GLY A 235 -10.58 11.66 12.89
C GLY A 235 -10.84 12.38 11.56
N PHE A 236 -11.99 12.15 10.91
CA PHE A 236 -12.37 12.89 9.70
C PHE A 236 -12.82 14.33 9.98
N VAL A 237 -13.29 14.59 11.20
CA VAL A 237 -13.80 15.87 11.63
C VAL A 237 -13.12 16.22 12.96
N PRO A 238 -12.63 17.46 13.16
CA PRO A 238 -12.07 17.90 14.42
C PRO A 238 -13.08 17.82 15.58
N GLU A 239 -12.59 17.57 16.78
CA GLU A 239 -13.43 17.61 17.98
C GLU A 239 -14.18 18.95 18.12
N GLY A 240 -15.44 18.89 18.46
CA GLY A 240 -16.30 20.07 18.59
C GLY A 240 -16.89 20.59 17.28
N ALA A 241 -16.57 19.97 16.15
CA ALA A 241 -17.11 20.35 14.84
C ALA A 241 -18.35 19.52 14.42
N GLU A 242 -18.90 18.69 15.30
CA GLU A 242 -20.08 17.85 15.03
C GLU A 242 -21.28 18.67 14.56
N ALA A 243 -21.48 19.85 15.19
CA ALA A 243 -22.56 20.78 14.81
C ALA A 243 -22.38 21.31 13.38
N THR A 244 -21.14 21.47 12.90
CA THR A 244 -20.86 21.90 11.53
C THR A 244 -21.22 20.80 10.52
N VAL A 245 -20.95 19.55 10.84
CA VAL A 245 -21.33 18.39 10.00
C VAL A 245 -22.84 18.27 9.90
N ILE A 246 -23.54 18.43 11.03
CA ILE A 246 -25.02 18.41 11.07
C ILE A 246 -25.57 19.60 10.27
N ASN A 247 -25.05 20.80 10.48
CA ASN A 247 -25.51 22.03 9.81
C ASN A 247 -25.26 22.01 8.29
N ASN A 248 -24.27 21.25 7.84
CA ASN A 248 -23.99 21.06 6.39
C ASN A 248 -24.92 20.02 5.73
N GLY A 249 -25.94 19.55 6.42
CA GLY A 249 -26.95 18.67 5.86
C GLY A 249 -26.48 17.23 5.56
N VAL A 250 -25.36 16.79 6.14
CA VAL A 250 -24.87 15.42 5.92
C VAL A 250 -25.89 14.40 6.41
N VAL A 251 -26.46 14.62 7.58
CA VAL A 251 -27.52 13.75 8.14
C VAL A 251 -28.76 13.76 7.28
N ASP A 252 -29.18 14.95 6.82
CA ASP A 252 -30.35 15.10 5.93
C ASP A 252 -30.08 14.40 4.60
N PHE A 253 -28.91 14.61 4.01
CA PHE A 253 -28.52 13.93 2.75
C PHE A 253 -28.60 12.41 2.88
N LEU A 254 -28.02 11.84 3.93
CA LEU A 254 -28.06 10.39 4.17
C LEU A 254 -29.49 9.88 4.39
N THR A 255 -30.33 10.65 5.10
CA THR A 255 -31.73 10.28 5.36
C THR A 255 -32.57 10.25 4.08
N TYR A 256 -32.29 11.13 3.10
CA TYR A 256 -33.06 11.21 1.86
C TYR A 256 -32.49 10.33 0.72
N THR A 257 -31.29 9.78 0.87
CA THR A 257 -30.62 9.07 -0.23
C THR A 257 -30.65 7.55 -0.04
N TYR A 258 -30.88 7.09 1.16
CA TYR A 258 -30.95 5.67 1.56
C TYR A 258 -32.23 5.40 2.38
#